data_976747f9c1639f4afc9c954924666243
#
_entry.id   976747f9c1639f4afc9c954924666243
#
_cell.length_a   1.000
_cell.length_b   1.000
_cell.length_c   1.000
_cell.angle_alpha   90.00
_cell.angle_beta   90.00
_cell.angle_gamma   90.00
#
_symmetry.space_group_name_H-M   'P 1'
#
loop_
_entity.id
_entity.type
_entity.pdbx_description
1 polymer ?
#
loop_
_entity_poly.entity_id
_entity_poly.type
_entity_poly.pdbx_seq_one_letter_code
_entity_poly.pdbx_strand_id
1 'polypeptide(L)'
;MLESMFTEKEMKEVIKEKYNIEVIDLEKINRGSASITKIITKDKNYILKEFQDKYDKEFIIKEINIINFLKKRNIKVPKYISCKNGKYYFFHNRRVVIMQEFIEGYTINNNNGTHNQIIESAKYLGLIIKELENYEKLYSWNINEWFN
;
A
#
# COMPACT_ATOMS: atom_id res chain seq x y z
N MET A 1 -4.11 17.34 0.47
CA MET A 1 -3.70 16.05 1.05
C MET A 1 -4.86 15.49 1.82
N LEU A 2 -5.10 14.17 1.77
CA LEU A 2 -6.19 13.55 2.52
C LEU A 2 -5.84 13.50 4.02
N GLU A 3 -6.72 14.04 4.86
CA GLU A 3 -6.57 13.90 6.31
C GLU A 3 -7.12 12.55 6.79
N SER A 4 -6.52 12.02 7.86
CA SER A 4 -7.00 10.81 8.50
C SER A 4 -8.37 11.06 9.16
N MET A 5 -9.22 10.04 9.12
CA MET A 5 -10.48 10.02 9.87
C MET A 5 -10.30 9.44 11.28
N PHE A 6 -9.09 8.97 11.60
CA PHE A 6 -8.75 8.50 12.94
C PHE A 6 -8.14 9.60 13.79
N THR A 7 -8.52 9.64 15.05
CA THR A 7 -7.64 10.17 16.10
C THR A 7 -6.51 9.17 16.36
N GLU A 8 -5.40 9.63 16.94
CA GLU A 8 -4.27 8.74 17.28
C GLU A 8 -4.70 7.58 18.19
N LYS A 9 -5.56 7.86 19.17
CA LYS A 9 -6.08 6.86 20.09
C LYS A 9 -6.90 5.79 19.35
N GLU A 10 -7.87 6.22 18.55
CA GLU A 10 -8.70 5.31 17.73
C GLU A 10 -7.84 4.45 16.80
N MET A 11 -6.83 5.04 16.16
CA MET A 11 -5.93 4.30 15.27
C MET A 11 -5.18 3.19 16.01
N LYS A 12 -4.63 3.47 17.19
CA LYS A 12 -3.94 2.47 18.02
C LYS A 12 -4.90 1.34 18.46
N GLU A 13 -6.11 1.70 18.90
CA GLU A 13 -7.14 0.74 19.30
C GLU A 13 -7.57 -0.16 18.14
N VAL A 14 -7.85 0.41 16.97
CA VAL A 14 -8.26 -0.34 15.77
C VAL A 14 -7.13 -1.25 15.25
N ILE A 15 -5.89 -0.79 15.26
CA ILE A 15 -4.75 -1.62 14.88
C ILE A 15 -4.61 -2.82 15.83
N LYS A 16 -4.74 -2.61 17.12
CA LYS A 16 -4.75 -3.69 18.12
C LYS A 16 -5.90 -4.67 17.90
N GLU A 17 -7.11 -4.15 17.65
CA GLU A 17 -8.30 -4.97 17.41
C GLU A 17 -8.15 -5.80 16.12
N LYS A 18 -7.82 -5.16 14.99
CA LYS A 18 -7.83 -5.79 13.65
C LYS A 18 -6.62 -6.66 13.38
N TYR A 19 -5.42 -6.29 13.90
CA TYR A 19 -4.16 -6.94 13.55
C TYR A 19 -3.43 -7.59 14.73
N ASN A 20 -3.87 -7.34 15.96
CA ASN A 20 -3.20 -7.77 17.20
C ASN A 20 -1.77 -7.22 17.33
N ILE A 21 -1.57 -5.97 16.89
CA ILE A 21 -0.27 -5.29 16.92
C ILE A 21 -0.31 -4.19 17.97
N GLU A 22 0.73 -4.16 18.82
CA GLU A 22 0.95 -3.08 19.78
C GLU A 22 1.69 -1.93 19.11
N VAL A 23 1.06 -0.77 19.12
CA VAL A 23 1.61 0.45 18.50
C VAL A 23 2.34 1.26 19.57
N ILE A 24 3.62 1.55 19.32
CA ILE A 24 4.43 2.45 20.14
C ILE A 24 4.14 3.89 19.74
N ASP A 25 4.30 4.20 18.44
CA ASP A 25 4.17 5.55 17.93
C ASP A 25 3.58 5.58 16.52
N LEU A 26 3.13 6.77 16.10
CA LEU A 26 2.49 7.05 14.81
C LEU A 26 3.17 8.23 14.14
N GLU A 27 3.60 8.06 12.90
CA GLU A 27 4.25 9.09 12.09
C GLU A 27 3.45 9.34 10.81
N LYS A 28 2.90 10.54 10.63
CA LYS A 28 2.15 10.91 9.42
C LYS A 28 3.10 11.11 8.24
N ILE A 29 2.83 10.44 7.13
CA ILE A 29 3.59 10.58 5.88
C ILE A 29 2.79 11.43 4.89
N ASN A 30 3.31 12.60 4.59
CA ASN A 30 2.65 13.58 3.73
C ASN A 30 2.95 13.34 2.24
N ARG A 31 2.46 12.23 1.67
CA ARG A 31 2.66 11.85 0.26
C ARG A 31 1.43 11.18 -0.33
N GLY A 32 1.20 11.41 -1.63
CA GLY A 32 0.15 10.73 -2.40
C GLY A 32 -1.27 11.23 -2.12
N SER A 33 -2.24 10.49 -2.63
CA SER A 33 -3.68 10.79 -2.58
C SER A 33 -4.42 10.14 -1.39
N ALA A 34 -3.80 9.18 -0.71
CA ALA A 34 -4.32 8.54 0.50
C ALA A 34 -3.81 9.28 1.75
N SER A 35 -4.47 9.08 2.89
CA SER A 35 -3.87 9.38 4.18
C SER A 35 -2.96 8.22 4.57
N ILE A 36 -1.70 8.51 4.83
CA ILE A 36 -0.66 7.51 5.09
C ILE A 36 -0.05 7.76 6.46
N THR A 37 -0.05 6.72 7.29
CA THR A 37 0.56 6.74 8.62
C THR A 37 1.54 5.58 8.76
N LYS A 38 2.78 5.86 9.15
CA LYS A 38 3.75 4.86 9.57
C LYS A 38 3.43 4.45 11.00
N ILE A 39 3.30 3.15 11.18
CA ILE A 39 3.01 2.52 12.47
C ILE A 39 4.33 1.99 13.02
N ILE A 40 4.76 2.54 14.14
CA ILE A 40 6.00 2.16 14.81
C ILE A 40 5.67 1.14 15.89
N THR A 41 6.33 -0.01 15.84
CA THR A 41 6.20 -1.08 16.81
C THR A 41 7.57 -1.52 17.35
N LYS A 42 7.60 -2.44 18.30
CA LYS A 42 8.85 -2.93 18.86
C LYS A 42 9.73 -3.67 17.86
N ASP A 43 9.11 -4.48 17.00
CA ASP A 43 9.85 -5.44 16.17
C ASP A 43 10.03 -4.94 14.73
N LYS A 44 9.01 -4.33 14.15
CA LYS A 44 9.02 -3.82 12.77
C LYS A 44 7.96 -2.74 12.55
N ASN A 45 8.15 -1.97 11.50
CA ASN A 45 7.24 -0.89 11.15
C ASN A 45 6.25 -1.31 10.04
N TYR A 46 5.12 -0.60 9.99
CA TYR A 46 4.09 -0.82 8.98
C TYR A 46 3.64 0.52 8.39
N ILE A 47 2.89 0.45 7.31
CA ILE A 47 2.18 1.57 6.72
C ILE A 47 0.68 1.28 6.77
N LEU A 48 -0.07 2.17 7.39
CA LEU A 48 -1.53 2.21 7.30
C LEU A 48 -1.92 3.23 6.22
N LYS A 49 -2.78 2.81 5.29
CA LYS A 49 -3.31 3.69 4.22
C LYS A 49 -4.82 3.76 4.33
N GLU A 50 -5.35 4.97 4.45
CA GLU A 50 -6.76 5.28 4.31
C GLU A 50 -7.01 5.85 2.92
N PHE A 51 -7.80 5.18 2.11
CA PHE A 51 -8.13 5.64 0.76
C PHE A 51 -9.22 6.70 0.79
N GLN A 52 -9.29 7.54 -0.25
CA GLN A 52 -10.40 8.46 -0.43
C GLN A 52 -11.71 7.68 -0.60
N ASP A 53 -12.84 8.29 -0.23
CA ASP A 53 -14.18 7.67 -0.29
C ASP A 53 -14.59 7.20 -1.71
N LYS A 54 -13.93 7.74 -2.76
CA LYS A 54 -14.16 7.31 -4.15
C LYS A 54 -13.61 5.93 -4.49
N TYR A 55 -12.68 5.41 -3.68
CA TYR A 55 -12.12 4.08 -3.89
C TYR A 55 -12.95 3.06 -3.12
N ASP A 56 -13.54 2.13 -3.84
CA ASP A 56 -14.30 1.03 -3.27
C ASP A 56 -13.40 -0.18 -2.92
N LYS A 57 -14.02 -1.19 -2.33
CA LYS A 57 -13.32 -2.43 -1.97
C LYS A 57 -12.83 -3.20 -3.20
N GLU A 58 -13.53 -3.13 -4.35
CA GLU A 58 -13.18 -3.83 -5.58
C GLU A 58 -11.85 -3.31 -6.12
N PHE A 59 -11.63 -2.00 -6.10
CA PHE A 59 -10.36 -1.39 -6.47
C PHE A 59 -9.21 -1.94 -5.61
N ILE A 60 -9.40 -1.97 -4.29
CA ILE A 60 -8.39 -2.46 -3.35
C ILE A 60 -8.13 -3.95 -3.52
N ILE A 61 -9.18 -4.76 -3.75
CA ILE A 61 -9.03 -6.20 -4.02
C ILE A 61 -8.23 -6.43 -5.31
N LYS A 62 -8.46 -5.64 -6.36
CA LYS A 62 -7.68 -5.70 -7.61
C LYS A 62 -6.20 -5.41 -7.33
N GLU A 63 -5.89 -4.33 -6.60
CA GLU A 63 -4.51 -3.98 -6.22
C GLU A 63 -3.83 -5.13 -5.44
N ILE A 64 -4.51 -5.68 -4.44
CA ILE A 64 -4.01 -6.80 -3.63
C ILE A 64 -3.73 -8.03 -4.50
N ASN A 65 -4.61 -8.35 -5.46
CA ASN A 65 -4.44 -9.49 -6.35
C ASN A 65 -3.20 -9.32 -7.25
N ILE A 66 -2.97 -8.11 -7.80
CA ILE A 66 -1.78 -7.79 -8.59
C ILE A 66 -0.52 -7.97 -7.74
N ILE A 67 -0.49 -7.38 -6.54
CA ILE A 67 0.66 -7.49 -5.64
C ILE A 67 0.95 -8.96 -5.28
N ASN A 68 -0.07 -9.75 -4.99
CA ASN A 68 0.09 -11.17 -4.71
C ASN A 68 0.58 -11.97 -5.93
N PHE A 69 0.12 -11.61 -7.14
CA PHE A 69 0.58 -12.20 -8.38
C PHE A 69 2.07 -11.91 -8.61
N LEU A 70 2.49 -10.65 -8.50
CA LEU A 70 3.88 -10.25 -8.65
C LEU A 70 4.78 -10.93 -7.59
N LYS A 71 4.32 -11.02 -6.36
CA LYS A 71 5.03 -11.69 -5.28
C LYS A 71 5.27 -13.17 -5.57
N LYS A 72 4.29 -13.89 -6.12
CA LYS A 72 4.45 -15.29 -6.54
C LYS A 72 5.50 -15.49 -7.63
N ARG A 73 5.85 -14.42 -8.36
CA ARG A 73 6.89 -14.37 -9.39
C ARG A 73 8.23 -13.80 -8.88
N ASN A 74 8.40 -13.78 -7.56
CA ASN A 74 9.62 -13.26 -6.90
C ASN A 74 9.90 -11.78 -7.19
N ILE A 75 8.90 -11.01 -7.61
CA ILE A 75 9.01 -9.56 -7.71
C ILE A 75 8.91 -8.98 -6.30
N LYS A 76 9.88 -8.13 -5.93
CA LYS A 76 9.90 -7.44 -4.63
C LYS A 76 8.83 -6.34 -4.62
N VAL A 77 7.73 -6.61 -3.96
CA VAL A 77 6.61 -5.68 -3.76
C VAL A 77 6.27 -5.62 -2.27
N PRO A 78 5.65 -4.52 -1.80
CA PRO A 78 5.20 -4.43 -0.41
C PRO A 78 4.26 -5.58 -0.06
N LYS A 79 4.43 -6.16 1.12
CA LYS A 79 3.52 -7.20 1.62
C LYS A 79 2.34 -6.57 2.33
N TYR A 80 1.14 -6.91 1.91
CA TYR A 80 -0.07 -6.59 2.66
C TYR A 80 -0.22 -7.47 3.89
N ILE A 81 -0.71 -6.87 4.97
CA ILE A 81 -0.96 -7.54 6.25
C ILE A 81 -2.44 -7.84 6.34
N SER A 82 -2.78 -9.10 6.58
CA SER A 82 -4.17 -9.50 6.78
C SER A 82 -4.65 -9.15 8.18
N CYS A 83 -5.89 -8.70 8.27
CA CYS A 83 -6.62 -8.60 9.54
C CYS A 83 -6.83 -10.00 10.15
N LYS A 84 -7.19 -10.07 11.42
CA LYS A 84 -7.54 -11.33 12.11
C LYS A 84 -8.63 -12.17 11.41
N ASN A 85 -9.52 -11.52 10.66
CA ASN A 85 -10.58 -12.18 9.88
C ASN A 85 -10.12 -12.66 8.49
N GLY A 86 -8.82 -12.60 8.18
CA GLY A 86 -8.23 -13.01 6.92
C GLY A 86 -8.37 -12.01 5.77
N LYS A 87 -9.12 -10.94 5.91
CA LYS A 87 -9.23 -9.89 4.89
C LYS A 87 -8.03 -8.96 4.96
N TYR A 88 -7.61 -8.40 3.83
CA TYR A 88 -6.51 -7.43 3.75
C TYR A 88 -6.95 -5.97 3.90
N TYR A 89 -8.24 -5.74 4.13
CA TYR A 89 -8.82 -4.42 4.30
C TYR A 89 -9.93 -4.44 5.35
N PHE A 90 -10.23 -3.25 5.88
CA PHE A 90 -11.44 -2.98 6.66
C PHE A 90 -11.98 -1.59 6.30
N PHE A 91 -13.17 -1.27 6.76
CA PHE A 91 -13.77 0.05 6.59
C PHE A 91 -13.69 0.84 7.89
N HIS A 92 -13.33 2.12 7.77
CA HIS A 92 -13.45 3.11 8.82
C HIS A 92 -14.09 4.38 8.23
N ASN A 93 -15.22 4.80 8.79
CA ASN A 93 -15.96 5.97 8.31
C ASN A 93 -16.15 5.99 6.77
N ARG A 94 -16.58 4.88 6.19
CA ARG A 94 -16.75 4.61 4.75
C ARG A 94 -15.48 4.50 3.92
N ARG A 95 -14.32 4.85 4.48
CA ARG A 95 -13.03 4.70 3.80
C ARG A 95 -12.50 3.29 3.91
N VAL A 96 -11.92 2.79 2.82
CA VAL A 96 -11.18 1.54 2.85
C VAL A 96 -9.82 1.80 3.47
N VAL A 97 -9.44 0.94 4.41
CA VAL A 97 -8.16 0.99 5.12
C VAL A 97 -7.41 -0.32 4.92
N ILE A 98 -6.13 -0.21 4.61
CA ILE A 98 -5.23 -1.36 4.46
C ILE A 98 -3.97 -1.15 5.28
N MET A 99 -3.29 -2.24 5.60
CA MET A 99 -1.95 -2.20 6.19
C MET A 99 -0.95 -2.99 5.36
N GLN A 100 0.24 -2.46 5.20
CA GLN A 100 1.36 -3.11 4.53
C GLN A 100 2.65 -3.00 5.35
N GLU A 101 3.63 -3.85 5.06
CA GLU A 101 4.96 -3.71 5.63
C GLU A 101 5.58 -2.36 5.23
N PHE A 102 6.27 -1.73 6.17
CA PHE A 102 7.14 -0.60 5.87
C PHE A 102 8.44 -1.13 5.24
N ILE A 103 8.83 -0.58 4.11
CA ILE A 103 10.11 -0.89 3.47
C ILE A 103 11.10 0.19 3.87
N GLU A 104 12.14 -0.20 4.58
CA GLU A 104 13.23 0.71 4.94
C GLU A 104 13.95 1.19 3.69
N GLY A 105 14.28 2.46 3.65
CA GLY A 105 14.95 3.08 2.52
C GLY A 105 14.64 4.57 2.41
N TYR A 106 15.12 5.17 1.34
CA TYR A 106 14.84 6.55 1.01
C TYR A 106 14.28 6.68 -0.40
N THR A 107 13.45 7.67 -0.61
CA THR A 107 12.92 7.99 -1.94
C THR A 107 13.90 8.88 -2.69
N ILE A 108 14.30 8.44 -3.87
CA ILE A 108 15.10 9.25 -4.78
C ILE A 108 14.21 10.37 -5.35
N ASN A 109 14.60 11.60 -5.14
CA ASN A 109 13.96 12.76 -5.76
C ASN A 109 14.49 12.95 -7.18
N ASN A 110 13.77 13.67 -8.03
CA ASN A 110 14.07 13.86 -9.46
C ASN A 110 15.50 14.28 -9.79
N ASN A 111 16.23 14.91 -8.85
CA ASN A 111 17.58 15.45 -9.07
C ASN A 111 18.68 14.70 -8.29
N ASN A 112 18.36 13.67 -7.51
CA ASN A 112 19.30 13.02 -6.58
C ASN A 112 19.64 11.57 -6.94
N GLY A 113 19.06 11.03 -8.02
CA GLY A 113 19.32 9.66 -8.47
C GLY A 113 20.65 9.58 -9.22
N THR A 114 21.49 8.60 -8.89
CA THR A 114 22.66 8.27 -9.70
C THR A 114 22.22 7.61 -11.02
N HIS A 115 23.11 7.68 -12.03
CA HIS A 115 22.85 7.02 -13.32
C HIS A 115 22.53 5.52 -13.16
N ASN A 116 23.26 4.81 -12.31
CA ASN A 116 23.02 3.39 -12.01
C ASN A 116 21.65 3.17 -11.36
N GLN A 117 21.23 4.02 -10.44
CA GLN A 117 19.90 3.91 -9.81
C GLN A 117 18.76 4.11 -10.83
N ILE A 118 18.94 5.02 -11.78
CA ILE A 118 17.98 5.24 -12.86
C ILE A 118 17.88 3.99 -13.75
N ILE A 119 19.02 3.43 -14.17
CA ILE A 119 19.07 2.21 -14.99
C ILE A 119 18.43 1.03 -14.26
N GLU A 120 18.76 0.80 -13.00
CA GLU A 120 18.20 -0.31 -12.23
C GLU A 120 16.70 -0.14 -11.99
N SER A 121 16.22 1.08 -11.78
CA SER A 121 14.78 1.36 -11.67
C SER A 121 14.05 1.06 -12.98
N ALA A 122 14.64 1.45 -14.13
CA ALA A 122 14.05 1.17 -15.44
C ALA A 122 14.01 -0.33 -15.75
N LYS A 123 15.09 -1.06 -15.43
CA LYS A 123 15.14 -2.53 -15.57
C LYS A 123 14.06 -3.19 -14.72
N TYR A 124 13.92 -2.74 -13.48
CA TYR A 124 12.92 -3.30 -12.56
C TYR A 124 11.49 -3.03 -13.01
N LEU A 125 11.22 -1.82 -13.51
CA LEU A 125 9.94 -1.48 -14.12
C LEU A 125 9.66 -2.38 -15.33
N GLY A 126 10.64 -2.57 -16.22
CA GLY A 126 10.51 -3.48 -17.38
C GLY A 126 10.20 -4.92 -16.97
N LEU A 127 10.82 -5.40 -15.86
CA LEU A 127 10.53 -6.72 -15.32
C LEU A 127 9.07 -6.81 -14.81
N ILE A 128 8.61 -5.80 -14.08
CA ILE A 128 7.22 -5.73 -13.59
C ILE A 128 6.23 -5.78 -14.77
N ILE A 129 6.47 -4.96 -15.81
CA ILE A 129 5.61 -4.89 -17.00
C ILE A 129 5.55 -6.27 -17.67
N LYS A 130 6.70 -6.91 -17.90
CA LYS A 130 6.80 -8.25 -18.50
C LYS A 130 6.00 -9.29 -17.72
N GLU A 131 6.09 -9.28 -16.39
CA GLU A 131 5.32 -10.21 -15.56
C GLU A 131 3.82 -9.91 -15.60
N LEU A 132 3.44 -8.64 -15.65
CA LEU A 132 2.04 -8.22 -15.73
C LEU A 132 1.38 -8.59 -17.07
N GLU A 133 2.13 -8.72 -18.17
CA GLU A 133 1.60 -9.24 -19.45
C GLU A 133 0.97 -10.63 -19.31
N ASN A 134 1.41 -11.41 -18.33
CA ASN A 134 0.87 -12.72 -18.00
C ASN A 134 -0.28 -12.69 -16.97
N TYR A 135 -0.73 -11.52 -16.57
CA TYR A 135 -1.83 -11.37 -15.61
C TYR A 135 -3.17 -11.26 -16.35
N GLU A 136 -3.83 -12.39 -16.55
CA GLU A 136 -5.08 -12.50 -17.33
C GLU A 136 -6.19 -11.53 -16.92
N LYS A 137 -6.25 -11.16 -15.62
CA LYS A 137 -7.26 -10.24 -15.12
C LYS A 137 -7.02 -8.77 -15.50
N LEU A 138 -5.85 -8.39 -16.06
CA LEU A 138 -5.61 -7.03 -16.54
C LEU A 138 -6.46 -6.69 -17.75
N TYR A 139 -6.77 -7.66 -18.60
CA TYR A 139 -7.58 -7.44 -19.80
C TYR A 139 -9.04 -7.05 -19.51
N SER A 140 -9.49 -7.20 -18.27
CA SER A 140 -10.82 -6.75 -17.85
C SER A 140 -10.85 -5.29 -17.33
N TRP A 141 -9.71 -4.61 -17.32
CA TRP A 141 -9.62 -3.23 -16.85
C TRP A 141 -9.92 -2.26 -17.98
N ASN A 142 -10.96 -1.45 -17.79
CA ASN A 142 -11.24 -0.35 -18.70
C ASN A 142 -10.29 0.80 -18.35
N ILE A 143 -9.30 1.04 -19.24
CA ILE A 143 -8.33 2.15 -19.07
C ILE A 143 -9.04 3.50 -18.90
N ASN A 144 -10.22 3.69 -19.48
CA ASN A 144 -11.00 4.92 -19.37
C ASN A 144 -11.50 5.20 -17.94
N GLU A 145 -11.53 4.21 -17.06
CA GLU A 145 -11.89 4.41 -15.63
C GLU A 145 -10.77 5.11 -14.83
N TRP A 146 -9.57 5.23 -15.40
CA TRP A 146 -8.41 5.85 -14.73
C TRP A 146 -8.23 7.33 -15.04
N PHE A 147 -8.85 7.82 -16.10
CA PHE A 147 -8.65 9.17 -16.63
C PHE A 147 -9.90 10.06 -16.55
N ASN A 148 -10.97 9.62 -15.88
CA ASN A 148 -12.18 10.43 -15.64
C ASN A 148 -12.28 10.91 -14.20
#